data_ddff736f4104a7ad2b26ca1d1b6eff59
#
_entry.id   ddff736f4104a7ad2b26ca1d1b6eff59
#
_cell.length_a   1.000
_cell.length_b   1.000
_cell.length_c   1.000
_cell.angle_alpha   90.00
_cell.angle_beta   90.00
_cell.angle_gamma   90.00
#
_symmetry.space_group_name_H-M   'P 1'
#
loop_
_entity.id
_entity.type
_entity.pdbx_description
1 polymer ?
#
loop_
_entity_poly.entity_id
_entity_poly.type
_entity_poly.pdbx_seq_one_letter_code
_entity_poly.pdbx_strand_id
1 'polypeptide(L)'
;MFKEFKKTMKWGEETLTLETGKVARQADGTVIATLGETSVMANVTFAKEMKEGQDFFPLTVHYQEKYYAAGKIPGGFFKREARPSEKETLTARLIDRPMRPLFVDGFKHEVLVMCTVLSHDLVNDPDIVALIAASAALTISGVPFMGPVGAARVGYVDGEYILNPEVEDMDQLRTNPEQRLDLVVAGTKDAVMMVESEAYELTEDEMLGAVNFAHEQIQPVIDLIIGLAEDAANEPFDFKAPDYSSLFSAVKKAGEKNMRNAFALKDKQERVSAVAQARDDIKNSLSEEQLEDPNLGSAMKKLEASILRGDVVKTGKRIDGRKTTEVRDIVCETGLLPRTHGSALFTRGETQGLVVTTLGTGDDEQIIDALHSNSRSNFLLHYNFPPYSVGEVGRVGPPGRREVGHGKLAWRALQAVLPAATDFPYTIRVVSEITESNGSSSMASVCGGSLSMMDAGVPLKAPVAGVAMGLILEDEGSYAILTDILGDEDHLGDMDFKVAGTENGITSLQMDIKVAGITSEIMKNALAQAKDCLLYTSPSPRDRS
;
A
#
# COMPACT_ATOMS: atom_id res chain seq x y z
N MET A 1 -41.03 -7.80 8.23
CA MET A 1 -40.63 -6.43 8.52
C MET A 1 -39.18 -6.23 8.08
N PHE A 2 -38.17 -6.65 8.82
CA PHE A 2 -36.78 -6.70 8.34
C PHE A 2 -36.39 -8.16 8.11
N LYS A 3 -35.56 -8.45 7.10
CA LYS A 3 -34.95 -9.76 6.88
C LYS A 3 -33.53 -9.67 7.40
N GLU A 4 -33.40 -9.90 8.71
CA GLU A 4 -32.13 -9.74 9.42
C GLU A 4 -31.37 -11.06 9.41
N PHE A 5 -30.05 -11.00 9.15
CA PHE A 5 -29.13 -12.12 9.24
C PHE A 5 -27.99 -11.75 10.16
N LYS A 6 -27.55 -12.73 10.94
CA LYS A 6 -26.48 -12.55 11.92
C LYS A 6 -25.61 -13.79 11.97
N LYS A 7 -24.31 -13.60 11.92
CA LYS A 7 -23.29 -14.63 12.18
C LYS A 7 -22.36 -14.16 13.28
N THR A 8 -21.92 -15.09 14.11
CA THR A 8 -21.09 -14.78 15.29
C THR A 8 -20.07 -15.87 15.49
N MET A 9 -18.84 -15.49 15.87
CA MET A 9 -17.79 -16.43 16.28
C MET A 9 -16.94 -15.84 17.40
N LYS A 10 -16.26 -16.66 18.17
CA LYS A 10 -15.19 -16.22 19.05
C LYS A 10 -13.90 -16.07 18.21
N TRP A 11 -13.20 -14.93 18.33
CA TRP A 11 -11.98 -14.63 17.61
C TRP A 11 -10.96 -13.96 18.53
N GLY A 12 -9.92 -14.70 18.89
CA GLY A 12 -9.06 -14.31 20.01
C GLY A 12 -9.85 -14.31 21.32
N GLU A 13 -9.71 -13.26 22.10
CA GLU A 13 -10.43 -13.11 23.36
C GLU A 13 -11.85 -12.52 23.17
N GLU A 14 -12.12 -11.94 22.00
CA GLU A 14 -13.34 -11.21 21.71
C GLU A 14 -14.34 -11.99 20.85
N THR A 15 -15.55 -11.45 20.74
CA THR A 15 -16.60 -11.98 19.88
C THR A 15 -16.72 -11.11 18.64
N LEU A 16 -16.52 -11.72 17.44
CA LEU A 16 -16.79 -11.09 16.15
C LEU A 16 -18.22 -11.41 15.70
N THR A 17 -18.98 -10.36 15.38
CA THR A 17 -20.35 -10.47 14.88
C THR A 17 -20.50 -9.74 13.55
N LEU A 18 -21.17 -10.36 12.58
CA LEU A 18 -21.56 -9.76 11.30
C LEU A 18 -23.09 -9.74 11.20
N GLU A 19 -23.66 -8.55 10.93
CA GLU A 19 -25.11 -8.34 10.84
C GLU A 19 -25.48 -7.60 9.54
N THR A 20 -26.58 -8.02 8.90
CA THR A 20 -27.12 -7.37 7.69
C THR A 20 -28.65 -7.40 7.63
N GLY A 21 -29.24 -6.64 6.70
CA GLY A 21 -30.67 -6.66 6.37
C GLY A 21 -31.55 -5.67 7.13
N LYS A 22 -31.02 -4.95 8.15
CA LYS A 22 -31.79 -4.01 8.98
C LYS A 22 -31.62 -2.56 8.59
N VAL A 23 -30.39 -2.12 8.37
CA VAL A 23 -30.02 -0.71 8.11
C VAL A 23 -29.56 -0.53 6.68
N ALA A 24 -29.60 0.71 6.18
CA ALA A 24 -29.08 1.16 4.86
C ALA A 24 -29.51 0.26 3.68
N ARG A 25 -30.75 -0.19 3.65
CA ARG A 25 -31.33 -1.16 2.71
C ARG A 25 -31.42 -0.69 1.25
N GLN A 26 -31.01 0.52 0.94
CA GLN A 26 -30.90 1.04 -0.44
C GLN A 26 -29.51 0.81 -1.03
N ALA A 27 -28.51 0.51 -0.20
CA ALA A 27 -27.20 0.12 -0.68
C ALA A 27 -27.25 -1.32 -1.25
N ASP A 28 -26.37 -1.62 -2.20
CA ASP A 28 -26.25 -2.96 -2.78
C ASP A 28 -25.74 -3.99 -1.76
N GLY A 29 -24.89 -3.57 -0.82
CA GLY A 29 -24.45 -4.39 0.31
C GLY A 29 -24.27 -3.52 1.56
N THR A 30 -24.76 -4.00 2.70
CA THR A 30 -24.55 -3.35 4.00
C THR A 30 -24.28 -4.38 5.06
N VAL A 31 -23.16 -4.25 5.77
CA VAL A 31 -22.80 -5.08 6.91
C VAL A 31 -22.39 -4.22 8.09
N ILE A 32 -22.86 -4.55 9.27
CA ILE A 32 -22.30 -4.07 10.53
C ILE A 32 -21.43 -5.20 11.09
N ALA A 33 -20.12 -4.94 11.20
CA ALA A 33 -19.20 -5.81 11.91
C ALA A 33 -18.95 -5.27 13.31
N THR A 34 -18.97 -6.14 14.30
CA THR A 34 -18.71 -5.77 15.70
C THR A 34 -17.69 -6.72 16.29
N LEU A 35 -16.61 -6.19 16.87
CA LEU A 35 -15.60 -6.90 17.64
C LEU A 35 -15.59 -6.31 19.06
N GLY A 36 -15.88 -7.12 20.09
CA GLY A 36 -16.16 -6.57 21.41
C GLY A 36 -17.35 -5.60 21.37
N GLU A 37 -17.14 -4.33 21.73
CA GLU A 37 -18.13 -3.24 21.60
C GLU A 37 -17.76 -2.24 20.49
N THR A 38 -16.69 -2.50 19.71
CA THR A 38 -16.32 -1.70 18.54
C THR A 38 -17.12 -2.14 17.31
N SER A 39 -17.96 -1.27 16.76
CA SER A 39 -18.86 -1.56 15.64
C SER A 39 -18.60 -0.62 14.45
N VAL A 40 -18.45 -1.21 13.27
CA VAL A 40 -18.28 -0.48 12.01
C VAL A 40 -19.34 -0.93 11.01
N MET A 41 -20.02 0.04 10.40
CA MET A 41 -20.94 -0.18 9.29
C MET A 41 -20.23 0.06 7.96
N ALA A 42 -20.23 -0.94 7.08
CA ALA A 42 -19.78 -0.81 5.70
C ALA A 42 -20.97 -0.86 4.75
N ASN A 43 -21.01 0.09 3.81
CA ASN A 43 -22.00 0.19 2.77
C ASN A 43 -21.32 0.14 1.40
N VAL A 44 -21.84 -0.67 0.49
CA VAL A 44 -21.39 -0.81 -0.89
C VAL A 44 -22.51 -0.39 -1.83
N THR A 45 -22.17 0.49 -2.77
CA THR A 45 -23.02 0.83 -3.91
C THR A 45 -22.17 0.79 -5.18
N PHE A 46 -22.76 0.35 -6.30
CA PHE A 46 -22.07 0.39 -7.57
C PHE A 46 -22.99 0.83 -8.71
N ALA A 47 -22.42 1.53 -9.69
CA ALA A 47 -23.13 1.98 -10.88
C ALA A 47 -23.50 0.77 -11.75
N LYS A 48 -24.76 0.69 -12.20
CA LYS A 48 -25.23 -0.39 -13.07
C LYS A 48 -24.81 -0.19 -14.53
N GLU A 49 -24.39 1.02 -14.88
CA GLU A 49 -23.88 1.40 -16.18
C GLU A 49 -22.45 1.94 -16.07
N MET A 50 -21.63 1.62 -17.04
CA MET A 50 -20.27 2.15 -17.14
C MET A 50 -20.32 3.55 -17.80
N LYS A 51 -19.50 4.49 -17.32
CA LYS A 51 -19.34 5.79 -17.97
C LYS A 51 -18.66 5.64 -19.32
N GLU A 52 -19.12 6.36 -20.32
CA GLU A 52 -18.51 6.37 -21.65
C GLU A 52 -17.04 6.84 -21.56
N GLY A 53 -16.15 6.13 -22.25
CA GLY A 53 -14.70 6.41 -22.23
C GLY A 53 -13.96 5.99 -20.95
N GLN A 54 -14.59 5.22 -20.06
CA GLN A 54 -13.96 4.74 -18.83
C GLN A 54 -12.89 3.68 -19.13
N ASP A 55 -11.63 4.00 -18.92
CA ASP A 55 -10.47 3.15 -19.21
C ASP A 55 -9.83 2.50 -17.97
N PHE A 56 -10.23 2.91 -16.77
CA PHE A 56 -9.77 2.36 -15.48
C PHE A 56 -10.94 1.94 -14.58
N PHE A 57 -10.65 1.16 -13.54
CA PHE A 57 -11.62 0.75 -12.52
C PHE A 57 -11.75 1.82 -11.42
N PRO A 58 -12.88 2.53 -11.32
CA PRO A 58 -13.09 3.60 -10.34
C PRO A 58 -13.66 3.05 -9.02
N LEU A 59 -12.82 2.42 -8.21
CA LEU A 59 -13.12 2.08 -6.83
C LEU A 59 -12.80 3.26 -5.91
N THR A 60 -13.78 3.67 -5.12
CA THR A 60 -13.61 4.70 -4.09
C THR A 60 -13.93 4.10 -2.72
N VAL A 61 -12.97 4.14 -1.81
CA VAL A 61 -13.16 3.70 -0.42
C VAL A 61 -13.09 4.92 0.48
N HIS A 62 -14.09 5.07 1.35
CA HIS A 62 -14.11 6.03 2.44
C HIS A 62 -14.15 5.30 3.78
N TYR A 63 -13.36 5.78 4.72
CA TYR A 63 -13.41 5.38 6.12
C TYR A 63 -13.57 6.63 6.97
N GLN A 64 -14.47 6.58 7.94
CA GLN A 64 -14.82 7.73 8.74
C GLN A 64 -15.06 7.34 10.20
N GLU A 65 -14.34 7.99 11.09
CA GLU A 65 -14.50 7.87 12.54
C GLU A 65 -15.47 8.94 13.04
N LYS A 66 -16.56 8.51 13.65
CA LYS A 66 -17.53 9.43 14.25
C LYS A 66 -17.19 9.65 15.73
N TYR A 67 -17.04 10.90 16.15
CA TYR A 67 -16.71 11.23 17.54
C TYR A 67 -17.73 10.70 18.54
N TYR A 68 -19.01 10.61 18.15
CA TYR A 68 -20.03 10.00 18.98
C TYR A 68 -19.78 8.50 19.28
N ALA A 69 -19.01 7.81 18.44
CA ALA A 69 -18.67 6.41 18.65
C ALA A 69 -17.90 6.17 19.96
N ALA A 70 -17.13 7.16 20.41
CA ALA A 70 -16.44 7.18 21.71
C ALA A 70 -17.10 8.15 22.72
N GLY A 71 -18.36 8.52 22.53
CA GLY A 71 -19.07 9.46 23.41
C GLY A 71 -18.53 10.89 23.40
N LYS A 72 -17.81 11.30 22.33
CA LYS A 72 -17.16 12.61 22.23
C LYS A 72 -17.90 13.55 21.28
N ILE A 73 -17.65 14.84 21.45
CA ILE A 73 -18.05 15.89 20.51
C ILE A 73 -16.78 16.36 19.79
N PRO A 74 -16.81 16.51 18.44
CA PRO A 74 -15.64 16.96 17.69
C PRO A 74 -15.09 18.30 18.19
N GLY A 75 -13.77 18.46 18.13
CA GLY A 75 -13.07 19.71 18.38
C GLY A 75 -13.41 20.78 17.33
N GLY A 76 -12.67 21.87 17.32
CA GLY A 76 -12.80 22.96 16.36
C GLY A 76 -14.07 23.80 16.55
N PHE A 77 -14.26 24.78 15.67
CA PHE A 77 -15.34 25.76 15.76
C PHE A 77 -16.71 25.18 15.38
N PHE A 78 -16.77 24.36 14.31
CA PHE A 78 -18.05 23.83 13.79
C PHE A 78 -18.59 22.62 14.55
N LYS A 79 -17.80 22.03 15.45
CA LYS A 79 -18.19 20.82 16.22
C LYS A 79 -18.74 19.70 15.33
N ARG A 80 -18.10 19.50 14.18
CA ARG A 80 -18.47 18.52 13.16
C ARG A 80 -17.20 17.96 12.50
N GLU A 81 -17.21 16.67 12.20
CA GLU A 81 -16.20 16.03 11.36
C GLU A 81 -16.21 16.68 9.97
N ALA A 82 -15.05 17.06 9.44
CA ALA A 82 -14.90 17.78 8.18
C ALA A 82 -14.04 17.01 7.19
N ARG A 83 -12.75 17.31 7.16
CA ARG A 83 -11.80 16.61 6.29
C ARG A 83 -11.33 15.32 6.95
N PRO A 84 -11.11 14.24 6.16
CA PRO A 84 -10.52 13.02 6.70
C PRO A 84 -9.20 13.32 7.42
N SER A 85 -9.01 12.72 8.58
CA SER A 85 -7.73 12.71 9.30
C SER A 85 -6.68 11.88 8.54
N GLU A 86 -5.43 11.93 8.97
CA GLU A 86 -4.38 11.06 8.45
C GLU A 86 -4.75 9.59 8.67
N LYS A 87 -5.20 9.21 9.89
CA LYS A 87 -5.65 7.85 10.21
C LYS A 87 -6.78 7.41 9.27
N GLU A 88 -7.81 8.22 9.11
CA GLU A 88 -8.94 7.89 8.20
C GLU A 88 -8.48 7.71 6.75
N THR A 89 -7.56 8.54 6.28
CA THR A 89 -6.98 8.42 4.94
C THR A 89 -6.18 7.13 4.77
N LEU A 90 -5.37 6.78 5.77
CA LEU A 90 -4.54 5.55 5.76
C LEU A 90 -5.41 4.30 5.88
N THR A 91 -6.41 4.29 6.75
CA THR A 91 -7.34 3.16 6.89
C THR A 91 -8.17 2.95 5.61
N ALA A 92 -8.62 4.03 4.95
CA ALA A 92 -9.29 3.91 3.65
C ALA A 92 -8.38 3.25 2.60
N ARG A 93 -7.07 3.53 2.61
CA ARG A 93 -6.08 2.87 1.75
C ARG A 93 -5.84 1.41 2.16
N LEU A 94 -5.80 1.14 3.45
CA LEU A 94 -5.65 -0.21 4.00
C LEU A 94 -6.78 -1.13 3.52
N ILE A 95 -8.01 -0.61 3.41
CA ILE A 95 -9.18 -1.33 2.89
C ILE A 95 -9.13 -1.46 1.37
N ASP A 96 -8.81 -0.39 0.62
CA ASP A 96 -8.79 -0.37 -0.85
C ASP A 96 -7.79 -1.39 -1.43
N ARG A 97 -6.58 -1.46 -0.88
CA ARG A 97 -5.44 -2.19 -1.44
C ARG A 97 -5.71 -3.70 -1.61
N PRO A 98 -6.18 -4.45 -0.61
CA PRO A 98 -6.45 -5.88 -0.76
C PRO A 98 -7.75 -6.18 -1.54
N MET A 99 -8.69 -5.23 -1.61
CA MET A 99 -9.98 -5.45 -2.29
C MET A 99 -9.88 -5.22 -3.80
N ARG A 100 -9.16 -4.19 -4.22
CA ARG A 100 -9.07 -3.76 -5.62
C ARG A 100 -8.64 -4.85 -6.59
N PRO A 101 -7.61 -5.67 -6.31
CA PRO A 101 -7.17 -6.73 -7.22
C PRO A 101 -8.15 -7.88 -7.40
N LEU A 102 -9.15 -7.99 -6.52
CA LEU A 102 -10.12 -9.07 -6.51
C LEU A 102 -11.39 -8.77 -7.31
N PHE A 103 -11.49 -7.63 -7.97
CA PHE A 103 -12.55 -7.40 -8.94
C PHE A 103 -12.23 -8.08 -10.26
N VAL A 104 -13.26 -8.61 -10.90
CA VAL A 104 -13.11 -9.31 -12.20
C VAL A 104 -12.48 -8.39 -13.23
N ASP A 105 -11.49 -8.91 -13.96
CA ASP A 105 -10.80 -8.13 -15.00
C ASP A 105 -11.78 -7.57 -16.04
N GLY A 106 -11.56 -6.31 -16.43
CA GLY A 106 -12.43 -5.57 -17.32
C GLY A 106 -13.68 -4.96 -16.65
N PHE A 107 -13.94 -5.21 -15.37
CA PHE A 107 -15.01 -4.51 -14.64
C PHE A 107 -14.61 -3.05 -14.37
N LYS A 108 -15.32 -2.12 -15.00
CA LYS A 108 -15.01 -0.67 -14.94
C LYS A 108 -16.19 0.19 -14.45
N HIS A 109 -17.19 -0.43 -13.84
CA HIS A 109 -18.29 0.29 -13.20
C HIS A 109 -17.79 0.98 -11.92
N GLU A 110 -18.30 2.16 -11.64
CA GLU A 110 -17.95 2.90 -10.43
C GLU A 110 -18.45 2.16 -9.18
N VAL A 111 -17.56 1.92 -8.21
CA VAL A 111 -17.88 1.29 -6.93
C VAL A 111 -17.51 2.23 -5.79
N LEU A 112 -18.44 2.42 -4.87
CA LEU A 112 -18.25 3.17 -3.64
C LEU A 112 -18.39 2.24 -2.44
N VAL A 113 -17.37 2.22 -1.59
CA VAL A 113 -17.36 1.56 -0.29
C VAL A 113 -17.24 2.62 0.80
N MET A 114 -18.20 2.68 1.72
CA MET A 114 -18.18 3.60 2.85
C MET A 114 -18.19 2.85 4.16
N CYS A 115 -17.13 2.98 4.96
CA CYS A 115 -17.02 2.45 6.30
C CYS A 115 -17.21 3.57 7.32
N THR A 116 -18.11 3.38 8.27
CA THR A 116 -18.41 4.36 9.32
C THR A 116 -18.31 3.69 10.68
N VAL A 117 -17.43 4.20 11.54
CA VAL A 117 -17.31 3.73 12.93
C VAL A 117 -18.52 4.26 13.72
N LEU A 118 -19.33 3.35 14.24
CA LEU A 118 -20.58 3.66 14.95
C LEU A 118 -20.42 3.56 16.47
N SER A 119 -19.54 2.67 16.94
CA SER A 119 -19.19 2.47 18.36
C SER A 119 -17.73 2.11 18.48
N HIS A 120 -17.06 2.55 19.53
CA HIS A 120 -15.66 2.24 19.80
C HIS A 120 -15.46 2.07 21.30
N ASP A 121 -15.03 0.88 21.71
CA ASP A 121 -14.80 0.51 23.10
C ASP A 121 -13.46 1.03 23.67
N LEU A 122 -12.63 1.66 22.82
CA LEU A 122 -11.28 2.13 23.12
C LEU A 122 -10.26 1.01 23.34
N VAL A 123 -10.63 -0.22 23.08
CA VAL A 123 -9.81 -1.45 23.21
C VAL A 123 -9.48 -2.02 21.83
N ASN A 124 -10.52 -2.26 21.03
CA ASN A 124 -10.39 -2.87 19.70
C ASN A 124 -10.28 -1.81 18.61
N ASP A 125 -9.17 -1.78 17.85
CA ASP A 125 -9.00 -0.81 16.77
C ASP A 125 -10.05 -1.04 15.66
N PRO A 126 -10.83 0.00 15.30
CA PRO A 126 -11.90 -0.13 14.33
C PRO A 126 -11.42 -0.35 12.88
N ASP A 127 -10.14 -0.20 12.55
CA ASP A 127 -9.62 -0.36 11.19
C ASP A 127 -9.72 -1.80 10.68
N ILE A 128 -9.37 -2.80 11.51
CA ILE A 128 -9.52 -4.23 11.19
C ILE A 128 -11.01 -4.59 11.06
N VAL A 129 -11.83 -4.09 11.97
CA VAL A 129 -13.29 -4.30 11.93
C VAL A 129 -13.89 -3.70 10.65
N ALA A 130 -13.40 -2.53 10.22
CA ALA A 130 -13.83 -1.85 8.99
C ALA A 130 -13.43 -2.65 7.73
N LEU A 131 -12.23 -3.25 7.72
CA LEU A 131 -11.77 -4.07 6.61
C LEU A 131 -12.65 -5.34 6.48
N ILE A 132 -12.94 -6.00 7.58
CA ILE A 132 -13.84 -7.16 7.62
C ILE A 132 -15.27 -6.78 7.18
N ALA A 133 -15.79 -5.66 7.69
CA ALA A 133 -17.12 -5.15 7.31
C ALA A 133 -17.20 -4.83 5.80
N ALA A 134 -16.17 -4.18 5.24
CA ALA A 134 -16.08 -3.85 3.81
C ALA A 134 -16.05 -5.11 2.94
N SER A 135 -15.22 -6.10 3.33
CA SER A 135 -15.15 -7.38 2.65
C SER A 135 -16.50 -8.11 2.65
N ALA A 136 -17.15 -8.20 3.80
CA ALA A 136 -18.45 -8.84 3.93
C ALA A 136 -19.52 -8.10 3.11
N ALA A 137 -19.53 -6.75 3.14
CA ALA A 137 -20.48 -5.93 2.37
C ALA A 137 -20.28 -6.08 0.85
N LEU A 138 -19.03 -6.14 0.37
CA LEU A 138 -18.71 -6.43 -1.04
C LEU A 138 -19.19 -7.83 -1.43
N THR A 139 -18.93 -8.82 -0.59
CA THR A 139 -19.29 -10.23 -0.86
C THR A 139 -20.78 -10.43 -1.00
N ILE A 140 -21.61 -9.74 -0.18
CA ILE A 140 -23.08 -9.86 -0.26
C ILE A 140 -23.73 -8.92 -1.28
N SER A 141 -23.00 -7.95 -1.84
CA SER A 141 -23.57 -6.90 -2.71
C SER A 141 -24.00 -7.37 -4.10
N GLY A 142 -23.48 -8.52 -4.55
CA GLY A 142 -23.66 -9.03 -5.91
C GLY A 142 -22.71 -8.39 -6.94
N VAL A 143 -21.83 -7.46 -6.55
CA VAL A 143 -20.79 -6.92 -7.46
C VAL A 143 -19.79 -8.04 -7.82
N PRO A 144 -19.17 -8.03 -9.03
CA PRO A 144 -18.20 -9.05 -9.44
C PRO A 144 -16.89 -8.97 -8.64
N PHE A 145 -16.93 -9.44 -7.40
CA PHE A 145 -15.84 -9.43 -6.42
C PHE A 145 -15.46 -10.88 -6.06
N MET A 146 -14.19 -11.23 -6.23
CA MET A 146 -13.63 -12.58 -6.06
C MET A 146 -13.10 -12.82 -4.64
N GLY A 147 -13.54 -12.04 -3.66
CA GLY A 147 -13.27 -12.27 -2.26
C GLY A 147 -14.08 -13.44 -1.67
N PRO A 148 -14.19 -13.55 -0.34
CA PRO A 148 -13.89 -12.51 0.64
C PRO A 148 -12.41 -12.38 1.02
N VAL A 149 -12.12 -11.28 1.71
CA VAL A 149 -10.85 -10.98 2.35
C VAL A 149 -11.06 -10.97 3.86
N GLY A 150 -10.20 -11.68 4.59
CA GLY A 150 -10.05 -11.53 6.03
C GLY A 150 -8.89 -10.58 6.33
N ALA A 151 -8.87 -10.00 7.53
CA ALA A 151 -7.75 -9.19 8.00
C ALA A 151 -7.53 -9.37 9.49
N ALA A 152 -6.28 -9.23 9.91
CA ALA A 152 -5.89 -9.26 11.32
C ALA A 152 -4.74 -8.29 11.57
N ARG A 153 -4.67 -7.79 12.81
CA ARG A 153 -3.51 -7.09 13.34
C ARG A 153 -2.70 -8.06 14.19
N VAL A 154 -1.39 -7.98 14.13
CA VAL A 154 -0.47 -8.82 14.89
C VAL A 154 0.53 -7.95 15.61
N GLY A 155 0.62 -8.13 16.93
CA GLY A 155 1.71 -7.66 17.77
C GLY A 155 2.78 -8.73 17.97
N TYR A 156 3.95 -8.33 18.47
CA TYR A 156 5.02 -9.25 18.85
C TYR A 156 5.65 -8.81 20.16
N VAL A 157 5.47 -9.62 21.20
CA VAL A 157 5.91 -9.36 22.56
C VAL A 157 6.59 -10.59 23.11
N ASP A 158 7.78 -10.47 23.66
CA ASP A 158 8.54 -11.56 24.32
C ASP A 158 8.69 -12.84 23.49
N GLY A 159 8.77 -12.69 22.15
CA GLY A 159 8.91 -13.83 21.24
C GLY A 159 7.59 -14.48 20.82
N GLU A 160 6.44 -13.95 21.23
CA GLU A 160 5.12 -14.46 20.91
C GLU A 160 4.33 -13.50 20.02
N TYR A 161 3.56 -14.04 19.05
CA TYR A 161 2.64 -13.28 18.21
C TYR A 161 1.30 -13.12 18.91
N ILE A 162 0.80 -11.90 18.96
CA ILE A 162 -0.47 -11.55 19.61
C ILE A 162 -1.48 -11.13 18.55
N LEU A 163 -2.64 -11.80 18.52
CA LEU A 163 -3.73 -11.47 17.62
C LEU A 163 -4.51 -10.25 18.15
N ASN A 164 -4.70 -9.25 17.28
CA ASN A 164 -5.47 -8.04 17.55
C ASN A 164 -5.14 -7.42 18.93
N PRO A 165 -3.87 -7.03 19.16
CA PRO A 165 -3.49 -6.40 20.41
C PRO A 165 -4.34 -5.13 20.66
N GLU A 166 -4.52 -4.79 21.93
CA GLU A 166 -5.31 -3.62 22.32
C GLU A 166 -4.70 -2.31 21.78
N VAL A 167 -5.53 -1.29 21.59
CA VAL A 167 -5.07 0.03 21.12
C VAL A 167 -4.01 0.61 22.06
N GLU A 168 -4.16 0.42 23.37
CA GLU A 168 -3.17 0.90 24.36
C GLU A 168 -1.81 0.23 24.17
N ASP A 169 -1.79 -1.07 23.87
CA ASP A 169 -0.55 -1.79 23.58
C ASP A 169 0.14 -1.25 22.32
N MET A 170 -0.64 -0.93 21.29
CA MET A 170 -0.10 -0.35 20.07
C MET A 170 0.43 1.08 20.27
N ASP A 171 -0.22 1.88 21.09
CA ASP A 171 0.27 3.22 21.46
C ASP A 171 1.58 3.16 22.24
N GLN A 172 1.83 2.05 22.96
CA GLN A 172 3.07 1.80 23.72
C GLN A 172 4.21 1.24 22.87
N LEU A 173 4.00 0.88 21.62
CA LEU A 173 5.00 0.28 20.73
C LEU A 173 6.34 1.05 20.72
N ARG A 174 6.31 2.36 20.93
CA ARG A 174 7.48 3.24 20.93
C ARG A 174 8.16 3.38 22.28
N THR A 175 7.47 3.10 23.34
CA THR A 175 7.93 3.31 24.74
C THR A 175 8.21 2.01 25.44
N ASN A 176 7.61 0.91 25.02
CA ASN A 176 7.83 -0.42 25.56
C ASN A 176 8.81 -1.21 24.68
N PRO A 177 10.06 -1.46 25.11
CA PRO A 177 11.05 -2.19 24.33
C PRO A 177 10.68 -3.67 24.10
N GLU A 178 9.73 -4.21 24.85
CA GLU A 178 9.25 -5.59 24.73
C GLU A 178 8.27 -5.73 23.54
N GLN A 179 7.56 -4.65 23.21
CA GLN A 179 6.62 -4.63 22.09
C GLN A 179 7.31 -4.13 20.83
N ARG A 180 7.42 -4.99 19.81
CA ARG A 180 8.31 -4.75 18.68
C ARG A 180 7.62 -4.75 17.33
N LEU A 181 6.30 -4.96 17.26
CA LEU A 181 5.58 -5.07 15.99
C LEU A 181 4.16 -4.52 16.07
N ASP A 182 3.79 -3.72 15.07
CA ASP A 182 2.44 -3.45 14.62
C ASP A 182 2.34 -3.89 13.16
N LEU A 183 1.68 -5.02 12.91
CA LEU A 183 1.55 -5.62 11.59
C LEU A 183 0.07 -5.81 11.24
N VAL A 184 -0.36 -5.30 10.10
CA VAL A 184 -1.67 -5.62 9.53
C VAL A 184 -1.48 -6.50 8.30
N VAL A 185 -2.21 -7.61 8.27
CA VAL A 185 -2.27 -8.53 7.13
C VAL A 185 -3.71 -8.67 6.67
N ALA A 186 -3.91 -8.61 5.37
CA ALA A 186 -5.18 -8.95 4.74
C ALA A 186 -4.95 -9.99 3.64
N GLY A 187 -5.87 -10.94 3.50
CA GLY A 187 -5.73 -12.01 2.53
C GLY A 187 -7.04 -12.76 2.25
N THR A 188 -7.01 -13.54 1.20
CA THR A 188 -8.03 -14.53 0.86
C THR A 188 -7.74 -15.85 1.57
N LYS A 189 -8.59 -16.85 1.33
CA LYS A 189 -8.38 -18.19 1.86
C LYS A 189 -7.04 -18.78 1.45
N ASP A 190 -6.62 -18.52 0.23
CA ASP A 190 -5.46 -19.16 -0.39
C ASP A 190 -4.18 -18.35 -0.28
N ALA A 191 -4.28 -17.01 -0.01
CA ALA A 191 -3.13 -16.15 -0.14
C ALA A 191 -3.22 -14.83 0.62
N VAL A 192 -2.05 -14.35 1.06
CA VAL A 192 -1.84 -12.97 1.53
C VAL A 192 -1.97 -12.01 0.36
N MET A 193 -2.71 -10.92 0.54
CA MET A 193 -2.95 -9.87 -0.47
C MET A 193 -2.31 -8.54 -0.10
N MET A 194 -2.16 -8.25 1.18
CA MET A 194 -1.62 -6.99 1.66
C MET A 194 -0.95 -7.19 3.01
N VAL A 195 0.20 -6.54 3.17
CA VAL A 195 0.92 -6.44 4.44
C VAL A 195 1.32 -4.99 4.66
N GLU A 196 1.20 -4.51 5.88
CA GLU A 196 1.68 -3.19 6.31
C GLU A 196 2.18 -3.26 7.75
N SER A 197 3.41 -2.78 8.02
CA SER A 197 3.98 -2.88 9.34
C SER A 197 4.79 -1.67 9.79
N GLU A 198 4.83 -1.49 11.10
CA GLU A 198 5.85 -0.78 11.88
C GLU A 198 6.55 -1.82 12.75
N ALA A 199 7.88 -1.91 12.65
CA ALA A 199 8.65 -2.91 13.37
C ALA A 199 9.91 -2.27 14.02
N TYR A 200 10.40 -2.90 15.07
CA TYR A 200 11.57 -2.44 15.80
C TYR A 200 12.70 -3.47 15.66
N GLU A 201 13.33 -3.45 14.48
CA GLU A 201 14.48 -4.30 14.11
C GLU A 201 14.18 -5.80 14.28
N LEU A 202 13.04 -6.27 13.75
CA LEU A 202 12.71 -7.69 13.68
C LEU A 202 13.46 -8.36 12.53
N THR A 203 13.82 -9.63 12.74
CA THR A 203 14.44 -10.46 11.70
C THR A 203 13.42 -10.81 10.59
N GLU A 204 13.92 -11.19 9.43
CA GLU A 204 13.09 -11.63 8.31
C GLU A 204 12.23 -12.85 8.66
N ASP A 205 12.77 -13.78 9.48
CA ASP A 205 12.03 -14.97 9.94
C ASP A 205 10.91 -14.60 10.92
N GLU A 206 11.14 -13.67 11.86
CA GLU A 206 10.10 -13.15 12.77
C GLU A 206 8.99 -12.43 11.99
N MET A 207 9.35 -11.61 11.00
CA MET A 207 8.37 -10.92 10.15
C MET A 207 7.54 -11.91 9.32
N LEU A 208 8.20 -12.91 8.71
CA LEU A 208 7.51 -13.96 7.95
C LEU A 208 6.60 -14.79 8.85
N GLY A 209 7.06 -15.13 10.06
CA GLY A 209 6.27 -15.83 11.07
C GLY A 209 5.00 -15.05 11.45
N ALA A 210 5.12 -13.72 11.65
CA ALA A 210 3.97 -12.87 11.95
C ALA A 210 2.94 -12.83 10.80
N VAL A 211 3.41 -12.77 9.55
CA VAL A 211 2.52 -12.79 8.37
C VAL A 211 1.79 -14.13 8.26
N ASN A 212 2.50 -15.25 8.45
CA ASN A 212 1.89 -16.59 8.43
C ASN A 212 0.88 -16.75 9.57
N PHE A 213 1.24 -16.33 10.79
CA PHE A 213 0.32 -16.34 11.93
C PHE A 213 -0.97 -15.56 11.62
N ALA A 214 -0.85 -14.33 11.10
CA ALA A 214 -2.01 -13.55 10.70
C ALA A 214 -2.87 -14.26 9.65
N HIS A 215 -2.25 -14.86 8.62
CA HIS A 215 -2.97 -15.57 7.57
C HIS A 215 -3.73 -16.80 8.10
N GLU A 216 -3.21 -17.49 9.11
CA GLU A 216 -3.93 -18.56 9.81
C GLU A 216 -5.12 -18.00 10.60
N GLN A 217 -4.94 -16.87 11.30
CA GLN A 217 -5.98 -16.28 12.15
C GLN A 217 -7.15 -15.65 11.36
N ILE A 218 -6.96 -15.28 10.10
CA ILE A 218 -8.04 -14.73 9.26
C ILE A 218 -8.92 -15.81 8.62
N GLN A 219 -8.51 -17.09 8.60
CA GLN A 219 -9.28 -18.17 7.96
C GLN A 219 -10.70 -18.29 8.52
N PRO A 220 -10.91 -18.36 9.84
CA PRO A 220 -12.27 -18.44 10.39
C PRO A 220 -13.10 -17.17 10.12
N VAL A 221 -12.47 -15.99 9.97
CA VAL A 221 -13.16 -14.75 9.58
C VAL A 221 -13.70 -14.86 8.16
N ILE A 222 -12.91 -15.41 7.24
CA ILE A 222 -13.32 -15.69 5.85
C ILE A 222 -14.50 -16.63 5.82
N ASP A 223 -14.45 -17.75 6.58
CA ASP A 223 -15.53 -18.71 6.67
C ASP A 223 -16.82 -18.08 7.26
N LEU A 224 -16.69 -17.16 8.22
CA LEU A 224 -17.82 -16.40 8.78
C LEU A 224 -18.49 -15.51 7.72
N ILE A 225 -17.68 -14.81 6.89
CA ILE A 225 -18.19 -13.97 5.79
C ILE A 225 -18.89 -14.83 4.74
N ILE A 226 -18.32 -15.96 4.35
CA ILE A 226 -18.94 -16.92 3.41
C ILE A 226 -20.28 -17.38 3.96
N GLY A 227 -20.33 -17.81 5.23
CA GLY A 227 -21.58 -18.23 5.86
C GLY A 227 -22.64 -17.12 5.92
N LEU A 228 -22.26 -15.85 6.05
CA LEU A 228 -23.21 -14.72 5.93
C LEU A 228 -23.70 -14.57 4.49
N ALA A 229 -22.81 -14.71 3.51
CA ALA A 229 -23.14 -14.57 2.09
C ALA A 229 -24.09 -15.68 1.61
N GLU A 230 -23.93 -16.92 2.08
CA GLU A 230 -24.86 -18.02 1.78
C GLU A 230 -26.30 -17.71 2.19
N ASP A 231 -26.49 -16.95 3.29
CA ASP A 231 -27.82 -16.61 3.78
C ASP A 231 -28.38 -15.31 3.17
N ALA A 232 -27.51 -14.35 2.82
CA ALA A 232 -27.90 -12.96 2.62
C ALA A 232 -27.40 -12.29 1.34
N ALA A 233 -26.60 -12.97 0.51
CA ALA A 233 -26.07 -12.35 -0.71
C ALA A 233 -27.18 -12.01 -1.72
N ASN A 234 -27.02 -10.88 -2.38
CA ASN A 234 -27.82 -10.51 -3.54
C ASN A 234 -27.45 -11.39 -4.75
N GLU A 235 -28.35 -11.47 -5.72
CA GLU A 235 -28.07 -12.10 -7.00
C GLU A 235 -26.84 -11.44 -7.65
N PRO A 236 -25.90 -12.24 -8.19
CA PRO A 236 -24.72 -11.70 -8.86
C PRO A 236 -25.09 -10.77 -10.02
N PHE A 237 -24.40 -9.66 -10.15
CA PHE A 237 -24.53 -8.77 -11.29
C PHE A 237 -24.09 -9.49 -12.56
N ASP A 238 -24.93 -9.49 -13.60
CA ASP A 238 -24.64 -10.15 -14.89
C ASP A 238 -23.55 -9.37 -15.64
N PHE A 239 -22.30 -9.64 -15.27
CA PHE A 239 -21.12 -9.07 -15.92
C PHE A 239 -20.37 -10.15 -16.67
N LYS A 240 -20.10 -9.87 -17.95
CA LYS A 240 -19.23 -10.72 -18.78
C LYS A 240 -17.96 -9.97 -19.08
N ALA A 241 -16.83 -10.54 -18.67
CA ALA A 241 -15.54 -9.99 -19.03
C ALA A 241 -15.41 -9.87 -20.56
N PRO A 242 -14.95 -8.73 -21.07
CA PRO A 242 -14.81 -8.53 -22.51
C PRO A 242 -13.76 -9.49 -23.08
N ASP A 243 -14.13 -10.22 -24.14
CA ASP A 243 -13.17 -11.01 -24.91
C ASP A 243 -12.57 -10.15 -26.02
N TYR A 244 -11.34 -9.74 -25.84
CA TYR A 244 -10.56 -9.00 -26.84
C TYR A 244 -9.39 -9.79 -27.42
N SER A 245 -9.47 -11.12 -27.40
CA SER A 245 -8.41 -12.03 -27.91
C SER A 245 -8.07 -11.77 -29.39
N SER A 246 -9.09 -11.52 -30.20
CA SER A 246 -8.92 -11.17 -31.62
C SER A 246 -8.20 -9.84 -31.79
N LEU A 247 -8.62 -8.81 -31.05
CA LEU A 247 -7.98 -7.49 -31.03
C LEU A 247 -6.54 -7.58 -30.54
N PHE A 248 -6.30 -8.31 -29.45
CA PHE A 248 -4.95 -8.55 -28.95
C PHE A 248 -4.03 -9.20 -29.99
N SER A 249 -4.54 -10.19 -30.74
CA SER A 249 -3.79 -10.83 -31.80
C SER A 249 -3.44 -9.87 -32.95
N ALA A 250 -4.35 -8.96 -33.32
CA ALA A 250 -4.11 -7.90 -34.29
C ALA A 250 -3.05 -6.89 -33.80
N VAL A 251 -3.18 -6.40 -32.56
CA VAL A 251 -2.23 -5.48 -31.90
C VAL A 251 -0.84 -6.11 -31.84
N LYS A 252 -0.75 -7.37 -31.42
CA LYS A 252 0.50 -8.12 -31.36
C LYS A 252 1.17 -8.24 -32.73
N LYS A 253 0.40 -8.61 -33.76
CA LYS A 253 0.91 -8.72 -35.11
C LYS A 253 1.39 -7.39 -35.69
N ALA A 254 0.68 -6.29 -35.35
CA ALA A 254 1.00 -4.95 -35.82
C ALA A 254 2.27 -4.37 -35.22
N GLY A 255 2.56 -4.65 -33.92
CA GLY A 255 3.57 -3.89 -33.21
C GLY A 255 4.52 -4.63 -32.29
N GLU A 256 4.44 -5.95 -32.09
CA GLU A 256 5.31 -6.66 -31.13
C GLU A 256 6.80 -6.38 -31.34
N LYS A 257 7.27 -6.36 -32.60
CA LYS A 257 8.68 -6.12 -32.92
C LYS A 257 9.13 -4.70 -32.57
N ASN A 258 8.32 -3.69 -32.91
CA ASN A 258 8.64 -2.30 -32.63
C ASN A 258 8.60 -2.01 -31.14
N MET A 259 7.60 -2.56 -30.43
CA MET A 259 7.47 -2.44 -28.99
C MET A 259 8.64 -3.10 -28.26
N ARG A 260 9.06 -4.28 -28.69
CA ARG A 260 10.24 -4.98 -28.13
C ARG A 260 11.52 -4.17 -28.34
N ASN A 261 11.71 -3.55 -29.52
CA ASN A 261 12.85 -2.69 -29.80
C ASN A 261 12.82 -1.41 -28.93
N ALA A 262 11.64 -0.85 -28.70
CA ALA A 262 11.46 0.32 -27.83
C ALA A 262 11.85 -0.01 -26.38
N PHE A 263 11.40 -1.15 -25.85
CA PHE A 263 11.75 -1.60 -24.51
C PHE A 263 13.23 -1.98 -24.33
N ALA A 264 13.97 -2.23 -25.40
CA ALA A 264 15.40 -2.50 -25.35
C ALA A 264 16.26 -1.23 -25.15
N LEU A 265 15.68 -0.03 -25.24
CA LEU A 265 16.37 1.23 -25.01
C LEU A 265 16.61 1.44 -23.50
N LYS A 266 17.83 1.78 -23.13
CA LYS A 266 18.24 1.94 -21.73
C LYS A 266 17.81 3.28 -21.14
N ASP A 267 17.98 4.36 -21.92
CA ASP A 267 17.56 5.69 -21.48
C ASP A 267 16.04 5.80 -21.38
N LYS A 268 15.55 6.34 -20.25
CA LYS A 268 14.11 6.42 -19.96
C LYS A 268 13.37 7.30 -20.98
N GLN A 269 13.91 8.48 -21.31
CA GLN A 269 13.21 9.43 -22.19
C GLN A 269 13.16 8.92 -23.63
N GLU A 270 14.26 8.32 -24.10
CA GLU A 270 14.31 7.66 -25.41
C GLU A 270 13.33 6.48 -25.44
N ARG A 271 13.30 5.67 -24.39
CA ARG A 271 12.37 4.53 -24.27
C ARG A 271 10.91 4.96 -24.26
N VAL A 272 10.54 5.98 -23.45
CA VAL A 272 9.18 6.52 -23.41
C VAL A 272 8.75 7.04 -24.79
N SER A 273 9.63 7.79 -25.47
CA SER A 273 9.35 8.31 -26.81
C SER A 273 9.19 7.18 -27.84
N ALA A 274 10.04 6.16 -27.78
CA ALA A 274 9.97 5.00 -28.69
C ALA A 274 8.74 4.13 -28.42
N VAL A 275 8.33 3.95 -27.17
CA VAL A 275 7.10 3.24 -26.81
C VAL A 275 5.87 4.01 -27.31
N ALA A 276 5.84 5.33 -27.15
CA ALA A 276 4.77 6.17 -27.70
C ALA A 276 4.68 6.03 -29.23
N GLN A 277 5.81 6.11 -29.93
CA GLN A 277 5.85 5.89 -31.39
C GLN A 277 5.38 4.50 -31.79
N ALA A 278 5.80 3.45 -31.06
CA ALA A 278 5.35 2.08 -31.33
C ALA A 278 3.84 1.91 -31.13
N ARG A 279 3.24 2.59 -30.14
CA ARG A 279 1.78 2.63 -29.95
C ARG A 279 1.07 3.31 -31.11
N ASP A 280 1.62 4.42 -31.61
CA ASP A 280 1.04 5.13 -32.78
C ASP A 280 1.18 4.31 -34.06
N ASP A 281 2.30 3.63 -34.26
CA ASP A 281 2.49 2.71 -35.40
C ASP A 281 1.47 1.56 -35.38
N ILE A 282 1.18 1.01 -34.18
CA ILE A 282 0.13 0.00 -33.99
C ILE A 282 -1.22 0.58 -34.42
N LYS A 283 -1.61 1.74 -33.87
CA LYS A 283 -2.89 2.39 -34.21
C LYS A 283 -3.02 2.63 -35.70
N ASN A 284 -1.97 3.11 -36.37
CA ASN A 284 -1.96 3.37 -37.79
C ASN A 284 -2.09 2.10 -38.64
N SER A 285 -1.87 0.93 -38.08
CA SER A 285 -1.94 -0.38 -38.74
C SER A 285 -3.28 -1.11 -38.53
N LEU A 286 -4.13 -0.60 -37.62
CA LEU A 286 -5.43 -1.20 -37.28
C LEU A 286 -6.56 -0.64 -38.17
N SER A 287 -7.64 -1.42 -38.31
CA SER A 287 -8.86 -0.97 -38.98
C SER A 287 -9.63 0.05 -38.11
N GLU A 288 -10.54 0.83 -38.75
CA GLU A 288 -11.41 1.78 -38.01
C GLU A 288 -12.20 1.09 -36.88
N GLU A 289 -12.77 -0.09 -37.15
CA GLU A 289 -13.48 -0.89 -36.15
C GLU A 289 -12.60 -1.28 -34.95
N GLN A 290 -11.33 -1.62 -35.21
CA GLN A 290 -10.38 -1.96 -34.14
C GLN A 290 -9.91 -0.73 -33.36
N LEU A 291 -9.87 0.45 -33.98
CA LEU A 291 -9.51 1.71 -33.32
C LEU A 291 -10.62 2.21 -32.40
N GLU A 292 -11.88 1.95 -32.74
CA GLU A 292 -13.05 2.33 -31.93
C GLU A 292 -13.35 1.31 -30.82
N ASP A 293 -12.68 0.16 -30.78
CA ASP A 293 -12.90 -0.85 -29.74
C ASP A 293 -12.47 -0.31 -28.36
N PRO A 294 -13.38 -0.28 -27.37
CA PRO A 294 -13.10 0.24 -26.03
C PRO A 294 -12.00 -0.55 -25.29
N ASN A 295 -11.66 -1.75 -25.77
CA ASN A 295 -10.61 -2.61 -25.18
C ASN A 295 -9.23 -2.42 -25.83
N LEU A 296 -9.06 -1.49 -26.79
CA LEU A 296 -7.78 -1.27 -27.45
C LEU A 296 -6.66 -0.94 -26.46
N GLY A 297 -6.95 -0.09 -25.47
CA GLY A 297 -5.99 0.23 -24.41
C GLY A 297 -5.57 -1.00 -23.60
N SER A 298 -6.52 -1.88 -23.29
CA SER A 298 -6.26 -3.13 -22.56
C SER A 298 -5.42 -4.11 -23.40
N ALA A 299 -5.71 -4.23 -24.69
CA ALA A 299 -4.94 -5.07 -25.62
C ALA A 299 -3.50 -4.58 -25.78
N MET A 300 -3.27 -3.27 -25.84
CA MET A 300 -1.92 -2.67 -25.88
C MET A 300 -1.14 -2.93 -24.59
N LYS A 301 -1.76 -2.68 -23.42
CA LYS A 301 -1.14 -2.96 -22.12
C LYS A 301 -0.77 -4.44 -21.98
N LYS A 302 -1.63 -5.35 -22.46
CA LYS A 302 -1.36 -6.79 -22.45
C LYS A 302 -0.16 -7.15 -23.33
N LEU A 303 0.02 -6.49 -24.48
CA LEU A 303 1.20 -6.68 -25.33
C LEU A 303 2.48 -6.23 -24.61
N GLU A 304 2.47 -5.03 -24.03
CA GLU A 304 3.59 -4.47 -23.28
C GLU A 304 3.98 -5.37 -22.10
N ALA A 305 3.00 -5.79 -21.32
CA ALA A 305 3.19 -6.72 -20.21
C ALA A 305 3.80 -8.05 -20.68
N SER A 306 3.28 -8.65 -21.75
CA SER A 306 3.76 -9.94 -22.26
C SER A 306 5.23 -9.89 -22.72
N ILE A 307 5.68 -8.75 -23.27
CA ILE A 307 7.06 -8.55 -23.69
C ILE A 307 7.97 -8.40 -22.48
N LEU A 308 7.64 -7.46 -21.58
CA LEU A 308 8.47 -7.13 -20.45
C LEU A 308 8.61 -8.32 -19.48
N ARG A 309 7.48 -8.91 -19.09
CA ARG A 309 7.42 -10.03 -18.16
C ARG A 309 8.12 -11.27 -18.71
N GLY A 310 7.79 -11.65 -19.95
CA GLY A 310 8.35 -12.83 -20.59
C GLY A 310 9.87 -12.74 -20.83
N ASP A 311 10.40 -11.56 -21.11
CA ASP A 311 11.84 -11.37 -21.29
C ASP A 311 12.60 -11.49 -19.95
N VAL A 312 12.06 -10.88 -18.87
CA VAL A 312 12.67 -10.96 -17.54
C VAL A 312 12.74 -12.41 -17.04
N VAL A 313 11.62 -13.15 -17.07
CA VAL A 313 11.58 -14.53 -16.58
C VAL A 313 12.45 -15.46 -17.40
N LYS A 314 12.49 -15.30 -18.74
CA LYS A 314 13.26 -16.19 -19.62
C LYS A 314 14.76 -15.89 -19.65
N THR A 315 15.14 -14.63 -19.54
CA THR A 315 16.53 -14.20 -19.76
C THR A 315 17.25 -13.72 -18.51
N GLY A 316 16.52 -13.43 -17.45
CA GLY A 316 17.02 -12.77 -16.23
C GLY A 316 17.48 -11.33 -16.46
N LYS A 317 17.17 -10.72 -17.62
CA LYS A 317 17.53 -9.33 -17.94
C LYS A 317 16.32 -8.44 -17.85
N ARG A 318 16.50 -7.31 -17.19
CA ARG A 318 15.48 -6.29 -16.98
C ARG A 318 15.47 -5.27 -18.12
N ILE A 319 14.45 -4.42 -18.14
CA ILE A 319 14.22 -3.39 -19.18
C ILE A 319 15.41 -2.41 -19.34
N ASP A 320 16.14 -2.12 -18.26
CA ASP A 320 17.33 -1.26 -18.26
C ASP A 320 18.64 -2.05 -18.41
N GLY A 321 18.55 -3.37 -18.59
CA GLY A 321 19.68 -4.27 -18.78
C GLY A 321 20.32 -4.81 -17.49
N ARG A 322 19.84 -4.39 -16.30
CA ARG A 322 20.27 -4.94 -15.01
C ARG A 322 19.85 -6.40 -14.86
N LYS A 323 20.54 -7.12 -13.99
CA LYS A 323 20.11 -8.42 -13.45
C LYS A 323 19.00 -8.20 -12.41
N THR A 324 18.32 -9.27 -12.06
CA THR A 324 17.21 -9.23 -11.09
C THR A 324 17.61 -8.78 -9.69
N THR A 325 18.89 -8.97 -9.31
CA THR A 325 19.44 -8.62 -7.99
C THR A 325 20.20 -7.28 -7.95
N GLU A 326 20.35 -6.60 -9.09
CA GLU A 326 21.14 -5.36 -9.18
C GLU A 326 20.33 -4.14 -8.78
N VAL A 327 20.97 -3.25 -8.03
CA VAL A 327 20.49 -1.92 -7.64
C VAL A 327 21.06 -0.88 -8.61
N ARG A 328 20.32 0.19 -8.89
CA ARG A 328 20.82 1.34 -9.65
C ARG A 328 21.93 2.08 -8.88
N ASP A 329 22.75 2.83 -9.58
CA ASP A 329 23.80 3.66 -8.97
C ASP A 329 23.20 4.63 -7.94
N ILE A 330 23.84 4.71 -6.77
CA ILE A 330 23.43 5.55 -5.66
C ILE A 330 24.44 6.69 -5.49
N VAL A 331 23.93 7.92 -5.42
CA VAL A 331 24.71 9.12 -5.09
C VAL A 331 24.04 9.81 -3.91
N CYS A 332 24.83 10.10 -2.88
CA CYS A 332 24.36 10.77 -1.66
C CYS A 332 25.18 12.03 -1.40
N GLU A 333 24.49 13.15 -1.18
CA GLU A 333 25.10 14.42 -0.79
C GLU A 333 24.40 14.94 0.47
N THR A 334 25.17 15.48 1.43
CA THR A 334 24.64 16.09 2.66
C THR A 334 25.11 17.52 2.81
N GLY A 335 24.42 18.32 3.64
CA GLY A 335 24.80 19.70 3.88
C GLY A 335 24.60 20.63 2.66
N LEU A 336 23.62 20.35 1.78
CA LEU A 336 23.40 21.12 0.56
C LEU A 336 22.84 22.51 0.82
N LEU A 337 21.93 22.63 1.77
CA LEU A 337 21.15 23.84 1.99
C LEU A 337 21.73 24.63 3.18
N PRO A 338 22.19 25.88 2.97
CA PRO A 338 23.00 26.59 3.97
C PRO A 338 22.23 27.08 5.20
N ARG A 339 20.90 27.03 5.21
CA ARG A 339 20.06 27.56 6.29
C ARG A 339 19.26 26.47 7.04
N THR A 340 19.30 25.24 6.57
CA THR A 340 18.61 24.11 7.19
C THR A 340 19.47 23.49 8.31
N HIS A 341 18.83 22.78 9.25
CA HIS A 341 19.58 22.09 10.30
C HIS A 341 20.27 20.85 9.76
N GLY A 342 19.61 20.10 8.84
CA GLY A 342 20.21 19.04 8.07
C GLY A 342 19.54 18.93 6.70
N SER A 343 20.29 18.53 5.69
CA SER A 343 19.79 18.35 4.33
C SER A 343 20.56 17.25 3.61
N ALA A 344 19.85 16.45 2.83
CA ALA A 344 20.42 15.41 2.00
C ALA A 344 19.76 15.36 0.63
N LEU A 345 20.57 15.14 -0.39
CA LEU A 345 20.12 14.75 -1.72
C LEU A 345 20.46 13.28 -1.91
N PHE A 346 19.45 12.46 -1.96
CA PHE A 346 19.57 11.03 -2.26
C PHE A 346 19.13 10.78 -3.68
N THR A 347 20.03 10.21 -4.48
CA THR A 347 19.76 9.85 -5.88
C THR A 347 20.02 8.37 -6.09
N ARG A 348 19.06 7.66 -6.66
CA ARG A 348 19.16 6.25 -7.06
C ARG A 348 18.71 6.14 -8.51
N GLY A 349 19.69 6.13 -9.44
CA GLY A 349 19.41 6.25 -10.87
C GLY A 349 18.55 7.49 -11.17
N GLU A 350 17.37 7.27 -11.71
CA GLU A 350 16.38 8.30 -12.08
C GLU A 350 15.33 8.53 -10.97
N THR A 351 15.68 8.33 -9.71
CA THR A 351 14.82 8.65 -8.55
C THR A 351 15.62 9.47 -7.56
N GLN A 352 15.14 10.68 -7.28
CA GLN A 352 15.85 11.65 -6.45
C GLN A 352 14.92 12.30 -5.43
N GLY A 353 15.38 12.39 -4.19
CA GLY A 353 14.71 13.10 -3.09
C GLY A 353 15.63 14.11 -2.42
N LEU A 354 15.21 15.37 -2.37
CA LEU A 354 15.82 16.39 -1.52
C LEU A 354 15.11 16.35 -0.18
N VAL A 355 15.81 15.88 0.85
CA VAL A 355 15.22 15.67 2.18
C VAL A 355 15.85 16.62 3.20
N VAL A 356 14.99 17.28 3.94
CA VAL A 356 15.39 18.36 4.86
C VAL A 356 14.88 18.05 6.27
N THR A 357 15.78 18.11 7.24
CA THR A 357 15.46 17.95 8.67
C THR A 357 15.51 19.30 9.38
N THR A 358 14.47 19.56 10.17
CA THR A 358 14.37 20.72 11.06
C THR A 358 14.16 20.24 12.49
N LEU A 359 14.90 20.85 13.42
CA LEU A 359 14.76 20.61 14.85
C LEU A 359 13.98 21.76 15.49
N GLY A 360 12.89 21.43 16.18
CA GLY A 360 12.04 22.34 16.91
C GLY A 360 12.06 22.09 18.42
N THR A 361 11.21 22.81 19.13
CA THR A 361 11.01 22.67 20.59
C THR A 361 9.77 21.79 20.88
N GLY A 362 9.48 21.53 22.15
CA GLY A 362 8.25 20.84 22.55
C GLY A 362 6.96 21.60 22.18
N ASP A 363 7.03 22.90 21.95
CA ASP A 363 5.88 23.69 21.48
C ASP A 363 5.53 23.39 20.00
N ASP A 364 6.47 22.83 19.24
CA ASP A 364 6.32 22.47 17.83
C ASP A 364 5.78 21.04 17.63
N GLU A 365 5.53 20.30 18.72
CA GLU A 365 4.96 18.96 18.66
C GLU A 365 3.58 18.97 18.00
N GLN A 366 3.32 17.99 17.15
CA GLN A 366 2.01 17.80 16.55
C GLN A 366 1.02 17.28 17.60
N ILE A 367 -0.10 17.98 17.75
CA ILE A 367 -1.24 17.51 18.56
C ILE A 367 -2.06 16.55 17.68
N ILE A 368 -2.23 15.32 18.16
CA ILE A 368 -3.04 14.28 17.52
C ILE A 368 -4.33 14.14 18.33
N ASP A 369 -5.43 14.68 17.81
CA ASP A 369 -6.78 14.51 18.38
C ASP A 369 -7.44 13.31 17.71
N ALA A 370 -7.22 12.13 18.27
CA ALA A 370 -7.77 10.87 17.78
C ALA A 370 -9.02 10.45 18.56
N LEU A 371 -9.79 9.53 17.98
CA LEU A 371 -11.01 9.03 18.60
C LEU A 371 -10.74 8.38 19.98
N HIS A 372 -9.65 7.62 20.09
CA HIS A 372 -9.28 6.90 21.31
C HIS A 372 -8.44 7.75 22.28
N SER A 373 -7.56 8.63 21.79
CA SER A 373 -6.63 9.38 22.64
C SER A 373 -6.34 10.78 22.10
N ASN A 374 -5.85 11.65 22.99
CA ASN A 374 -5.18 12.88 22.62
C ASN A 374 -3.70 12.71 22.95
N SER A 375 -2.86 12.70 21.94
CA SER A 375 -1.43 12.52 22.08
C SER A 375 -0.65 13.63 21.39
N ARG A 376 0.67 13.67 21.64
CA ARG A 376 1.60 14.55 20.94
C ARG A 376 2.67 13.72 20.26
N SER A 377 3.07 14.13 19.07
CA SER A 377 4.16 13.53 18.33
C SER A 377 5.29 14.53 18.16
N ASN A 378 6.49 14.14 18.60
CA ASN A 378 7.72 14.89 18.42
C ASN A 378 8.48 14.52 17.14
N PHE A 379 7.95 13.57 16.34
CA PHE A 379 8.50 13.21 15.05
C PHE A 379 7.46 13.36 13.95
N LEU A 380 7.77 14.18 12.97
CA LEU A 380 6.92 14.47 11.81
C LEU A 380 7.68 14.18 10.52
N LEU A 381 7.02 13.51 9.58
CA LEU A 381 7.56 13.31 8.25
C LEU A 381 6.52 13.67 7.20
N HIS A 382 6.85 14.60 6.32
CA HIS A 382 6.01 15.05 5.22
C HIS A 382 6.66 14.71 3.87
N TYR A 383 5.87 14.13 2.99
CA TYR A 383 6.30 13.70 1.67
C TYR A 383 5.54 14.49 0.62
N ASN A 384 6.27 15.10 -0.30
CA ASN A 384 5.75 15.88 -1.40
C ASN A 384 6.16 15.27 -2.74
N PHE A 385 5.18 15.08 -3.63
CA PHE A 385 5.36 14.51 -4.95
C PHE A 385 4.79 15.46 -6.02
N PRO A 386 5.53 16.51 -6.38
CA PRO A 386 5.06 17.46 -7.38
C PRO A 386 5.08 16.87 -8.79
N PRO A 387 4.20 17.32 -9.71
CA PRO A 387 4.09 16.79 -11.07
C PRO A 387 5.39 16.84 -11.86
N TYR A 388 6.24 17.84 -11.64
CA TYR A 388 7.54 17.96 -12.32
C TYR A 388 8.49 16.78 -12.03
N SER A 389 8.29 16.05 -10.92
CA SER A 389 9.13 14.90 -10.58
C SER A 389 9.00 13.73 -11.58
N VAL A 390 7.95 13.71 -12.36
CA VAL A 390 7.70 12.77 -13.47
C VAL A 390 7.65 13.47 -14.83
N GLY A 391 8.00 14.77 -14.89
CA GLY A 391 8.02 15.56 -16.12
C GLY A 391 6.64 15.95 -16.64
N GLU A 392 5.62 15.96 -15.78
CA GLU A 392 4.24 16.26 -16.15
C GLU A 392 3.81 17.66 -15.72
N VAL A 393 2.85 18.21 -16.45
CA VAL A 393 2.07 19.38 -16.03
C VAL A 393 0.85 18.88 -15.28
N GLY A 394 0.69 19.29 -14.02
CA GLY A 394 -0.40 18.80 -13.18
C GLY A 394 -0.91 19.86 -12.19
N ARG A 395 -2.03 19.54 -11.56
CA ARG A 395 -2.61 20.41 -10.54
C ARG A 395 -1.80 20.34 -9.25
N VAL A 396 -1.40 21.49 -8.74
CA VAL A 396 -0.77 21.62 -7.41
C VAL A 396 -1.87 21.88 -6.37
N GLY A 397 -1.87 21.10 -5.30
CA GLY A 397 -2.87 21.19 -4.23
C GLY A 397 -2.37 20.57 -2.92
N PRO A 398 -3.26 20.37 -1.94
CA PRO A 398 -2.93 19.63 -0.71
C PRO A 398 -2.47 18.20 -1.03
N PRO A 399 -1.67 17.57 -0.15
CA PRO A 399 -1.24 16.19 -0.33
C PRO A 399 -2.40 15.24 -0.57
N GLY A 400 -2.29 14.40 -1.60
CA GLY A 400 -3.26 13.37 -1.90
C GLY A 400 -3.08 12.13 -1.02
N ARG A 401 -4.02 11.16 -1.12
CA ARG A 401 -3.98 9.91 -0.34
C ARG A 401 -2.67 9.12 -0.55
N ARG A 402 -2.11 9.16 -1.76
CA ARG A 402 -0.84 8.47 -2.08
C ARG A 402 0.33 9.11 -1.35
N GLU A 403 0.39 10.44 -1.33
CA GLU A 403 1.44 11.19 -0.65
C GLU A 403 1.41 10.96 0.86
N VAL A 404 0.22 11.01 1.47
CA VAL A 404 0.03 10.67 2.89
C VAL A 404 0.53 9.24 3.18
N GLY A 405 0.18 8.26 2.34
CA GLY A 405 0.61 6.87 2.51
C GLY A 405 2.12 6.67 2.38
N HIS A 406 2.76 7.34 1.41
CA HIS A 406 4.22 7.27 1.23
C HIS A 406 4.97 7.96 2.38
N GLY A 407 4.46 9.10 2.85
CA GLY A 407 5.01 9.80 4.01
C GLY A 407 4.94 8.91 5.26
N LYS A 408 3.80 8.26 5.51
CA LYS A 408 3.63 7.38 6.67
C LYS A 408 4.53 6.14 6.63
N LEU A 409 4.73 5.57 5.44
CA LEU A 409 5.66 4.44 5.26
C LEU A 409 7.10 4.85 5.63
N ALA A 410 7.56 6.01 5.14
CA ALA A 410 8.89 6.51 5.47
C ALA A 410 9.00 6.90 6.97
N TRP A 411 7.95 7.46 7.55
CA TRP A 411 7.85 7.76 8.97
C TRP A 411 8.01 6.51 9.84
N ARG A 412 7.26 5.42 9.53
CA ARG A 412 7.36 4.13 10.24
C ARG A 412 8.77 3.54 10.14
N ALA A 413 9.38 3.60 8.95
CA ALA A 413 10.72 3.08 8.72
C ALA A 413 11.78 3.75 9.60
N LEU A 414 11.64 5.05 9.84
CA LEU A 414 12.64 5.86 10.58
C LEU A 414 12.36 5.94 12.09
N GLN A 415 11.10 5.74 12.49
CA GLN A 415 10.68 5.86 13.88
C GLN A 415 11.46 4.95 14.84
N ALA A 416 11.75 3.72 14.41
CA ALA A 416 12.40 2.70 15.22
C ALA A 416 13.83 3.08 15.68
N VAL A 417 14.50 3.93 14.94
CA VAL A 417 15.91 4.31 15.20
C VAL A 417 16.06 5.67 15.86
N LEU A 418 14.96 6.36 16.17
CA LEU A 418 15.03 7.66 16.83
C LEU A 418 15.56 7.54 18.26
N PRO A 419 16.29 8.55 18.75
CA PRO A 419 16.67 8.62 20.14
C PRO A 419 15.46 8.79 21.04
N ALA A 420 15.57 8.37 22.29
CA ALA A 420 14.56 8.67 23.31
C ALA A 420 14.43 10.19 23.51
N ALA A 421 13.22 10.67 23.78
CA ALA A 421 12.97 12.10 24.02
C ALA A 421 13.75 12.66 25.23
N THR A 422 14.11 11.82 26.19
CA THR A 422 14.98 12.16 27.33
C THR A 422 16.41 12.47 26.91
N ASP A 423 16.90 11.81 25.86
CA ASP A 423 18.29 11.93 25.41
C ASP A 423 18.43 12.99 24.31
N PHE A 424 17.37 13.21 23.55
CA PHE A 424 17.31 14.21 22.48
C PHE A 424 15.96 14.95 22.50
N PRO A 425 15.80 16.00 23.34
CA PRO A 425 14.52 16.64 23.61
C PRO A 425 14.11 17.67 22.53
N TYR A 426 14.17 17.28 21.28
CA TYR A 426 13.76 18.11 20.13
C TYR A 426 12.58 17.49 19.40
N THR A 427 11.72 18.35 18.89
CA THR A 427 10.76 17.96 17.84
C THR A 427 11.52 17.87 16.53
N ILE A 428 11.43 16.73 15.86
CA ILE A 428 12.12 16.45 14.61
C ILE A 428 11.10 16.50 13.47
N ARG A 429 11.29 17.39 12.51
CA ARG A 429 10.46 17.45 11.30
C ARG A 429 11.31 17.15 10.08
N VAL A 430 10.97 16.08 9.36
CA VAL A 430 11.58 15.69 8.08
C VAL A 430 10.61 16.05 6.95
N VAL A 431 11.10 16.71 5.92
CA VAL A 431 10.35 17.00 4.69
C VAL A 431 11.09 16.40 3.51
N SER A 432 10.43 15.52 2.79
CA SER A 432 10.96 14.89 1.57
C SER A 432 10.31 15.51 0.34
N GLU A 433 11.09 16.24 -0.44
CA GLU A 433 10.72 16.79 -1.74
C GLU A 433 11.22 15.85 -2.83
N ILE A 434 10.31 15.14 -3.50
CA ILE A 434 10.69 14.27 -4.62
C ILE A 434 10.92 15.13 -5.86
N THR A 435 12.16 15.16 -6.31
CA THR A 435 12.60 15.97 -7.45
C THR A 435 12.61 15.21 -8.75
N GLU A 436 12.77 13.86 -8.68
CA GLU A 436 12.71 12.96 -9.83
C GLU A 436 12.20 11.58 -9.39
N SER A 437 11.40 10.91 -10.23
CA SER A 437 10.84 9.61 -9.89
C SER A 437 10.77 8.64 -11.05
N ASN A 438 11.42 7.49 -10.87
CA ASN A 438 11.28 6.28 -11.67
C ASN A 438 11.42 5.03 -10.79
N GLY A 439 10.35 4.70 -10.04
CA GLY A 439 10.32 3.61 -9.08
C GLY A 439 10.70 4.04 -7.66
N SER A 440 9.85 3.67 -6.72
CA SER A 440 9.94 3.83 -5.26
C SER A 440 10.60 5.11 -4.70
N SER A 441 9.93 6.22 -4.90
CA SER A 441 10.30 7.50 -4.27
C SER A 441 10.13 7.50 -2.74
N SER A 442 9.24 6.65 -2.18
CA SER A 442 9.11 6.49 -0.72
C SER A 442 10.39 5.90 -0.09
N MET A 443 11.05 4.98 -0.76
CA MET A 443 12.31 4.42 -0.28
C MET A 443 13.48 5.40 -0.44
N ALA A 444 13.46 6.26 -1.45
CA ALA A 444 14.37 7.41 -1.52
C ALA A 444 14.16 8.37 -0.33
N SER A 445 12.90 8.57 0.10
CA SER A 445 12.58 9.37 1.30
C SER A 445 13.10 8.74 2.59
N VAL A 446 13.08 7.40 2.70
CA VAL A 446 13.67 6.68 3.85
C VAL A 446 15.17 6.92 3.91
N CYS A 447 15.89 6.65 2.81
CA CYS A 447 17.34 6.81 2.74
C CYS A 447 17.76 8.28 2.95
N GLY A 448 17.11 9.22 2.26
CA GLY A 448 17.36 10.65 2.41
C GLY A 448 16.98 11.19 3.78
N GLY A 449 15.92 10.67 4.41
CA GLY A 449 15.49 11.01 5.76
C GLY A 449 16.54 10.59 6.80
N SER A 450 17.05 9.36 6.69
CA SER A 450 18.15 8.87 7.53
C SER A 450 19.38 9.78 7.40
N LEU A 451 19.79 10.11 6.18
CA LEU A 451 20.94 11.00 5.91
C LEU A 451 20.72 12.42 6.44
N SER A 452 19.56 13.04 6.19
CA SER A 452 19.29 14.42 6.60
C SER A 452 19.17 14.57 8.12
N MET A 453 18.67 13.54 8.82
CA MET A 453 18.66 13.53 10.28
C MET A 453 20.07 13.41 10.86
N MET A 454 20.91 12.54 10.28
CA MET A 454 22.33 12.45 10.69
C MET A 454 23.10 13.76 10.40
N ASP A 455 22.82 14.43 9.28
CA ASP A 455 23.40 15.75 8.95
C ASP A 455 22.96 16.84 9.95
N ALA A 456 21.72 16.73 10.46
CA ALA A 456 21.19 17.61 11.52
C ALA A 456 21.73 17.30 12.91
N GLY A 457 22.55 16.25 13.06
CA GLY A 457 23.11 15.84 14.35
C GLY A 457 22.15 15.03 15.24
N VAL A 458 21.07 14.47 14.67
CA VAL A 458 20.19 13.54 15.41
C VAL A 458 20.95 12.25 15.68
N PRO A 459 21.08 11.81 16.93
CA PRO A 459 21.82 10.59 17.29
C PRO A 459 20.96 9.34 17.04
N LEU A 460 20.76 9.00 15.75
CA LEU A 460 20.06 7.78 15.35
C LEU A 460 20.77 6.53 15.90
N LYS A 461 20.00 5.53 16.34
CA LYS A 461 20.56 4.24 16.79
C LYS A 461 21.36 3.53 15.70
N ALA A 462 20.87 3.59 14.46
CA ALA A 462 21.52 3.07 13.28
C ALA A 462 21.02 3.79 12.02
N PRO A 463 21.77 3.79 10.90
CA PRO A 463 21.27 4.23 9.61
C PRO A 463 20.16 3.30 9.11
N VAL A 464 19.16 3.87 8.44
CA VAL A 464 18.06 3.10 7.81
C VAL A 464 18.17 3.21 6.31
N ALA A 465 18.10 2.07 5.63
CA ALA A 465 17.94 1.99 4.18
C ALA A 465 16.58 1.45 3.80
N GLY A 466 16.16 1.70 2.56
CA GLY A 466 14.91 1.17 2.03
C GLY A 466 15.03 0.80 0.56
N VAL A 467 14.37 -0.29 0.18
CA VAL A 467 14.32 -0.81 -1.19
C VAL A 467 12.92 -1.24 -1.58
N ALA A 468 12.57 -1.06 -2.85
CA ALA A 468 11.38 -1.66 -3.44
C ALA A 468 11.76 -2.90 -4.24
N MET A 469 11.14 -4.01 -3.89
CA MET A 469 11.23 -5.29 -4.57
C MET A 469 9.98 -5.49 -5.42
N GLY A 470 10.08 -6.25 -6.49
CA GLY A 470 8.97 -6.66 -7.32
C GLY A 470 8.96 -8.15 -7.56
N LEU A 471 7.81 -8.65 -7.98
CA LEU A 471 7.64 -10.04 -8.40
C LEU A 471 7.01 -10.07 -9.79
N ILE A 472 7.52 -10.94 -10.65
CA ILE A 472 6.88 -11.38 -11.87
C ILE A 472 6.63 -12.86 -11.72
N LEU A 473 5.36 -13.26 -11.74
CA LEU A 473 4.90 -14.64 -11.65
C LEU A 473 4.23 -15.00 -12.98
N GLU A 474 4.77 -15.98 -13.69
CA GLU A 474 4.20 -16.50 -14.94
C GLU A 474 3.46 -17.82 -14.70
N ASP A 475 2.67 -18.24 -15.68
CA ASP A 475 2.02 -19.54 -15.67
C ASP A 475 3.05 -20.65 -15.43
N GLU A 476 2.65 -21.75 -14.76
CA GLU A 476 3.51 -22.88 -14.39
C GLU A 476 4.44 -22.66 -13.16
N GLY A 477 4.25 -21.56 -12.39
CA GLY A 477 5.00 -21.31 -11.16
C GLY A 477 6.43 -20.78 -11.38
N SER A 478 6.78 -20.39 -12.61
CA SER A 478 8.04 -19.69 -12.89
C SER A 478 7.93 -18.25 -12.41
N TYR A 479 8.88 -17.78 -11.61
CA TYR A 479 8.88 -16.41 -11.09
C TYR A 479 10.25 -15.76 -11.11
N ALA A 480 10.28 -14.44 -11.07
CA ALA A 480 11.48 -13.64 -10.87
C ALA A 480 11.21 -12.56 -9.80
N ILE A 481 12.12 -12.49 -8.82
CA ILE A 481 12.13 -11.41 -7.81
C ILE A 481 13.10 -10.34 -8.30
N LEU A 482 12.62 -9.09 -8.33
CA LEU A 482 13.36 -7.94 -8.82
C LEU A 482 13.73 -7.02 -7.67
N THR A 483 15.01 -6.65 -7.56
CA THR A 483 15.50 -5.67 -6.60
C THR A 483 15.48 -4.28 -7.22
N ASP A 484 15.09 -3.25 -6.47
CA ASP A 484 15.05 -1.86 -6.91
C ASP A 484 14.29 -1.69 -8.23
N ILE A 485 12.97 -1.92 -8.17
CA ILE A 485 12.09 -1.88 -9.34
C ILE A 485 11.93 -0.47 -9.92
N LEU A 486 11.84 -0.42 -11.25
CA LEU A 486 11.43 0.77 -12.01
C LEU A 486 9.91 0.96 -11.97
N GLY A 487 9.44 2.15 -12.33
CA GLY A 487 8.01 2.44 -12.43
C GLY A 487 7.26 1.51 -13.39
N ASP A 488 7.86 1.17 -14.53
CA ASP A 488 7.29 0.23 -15.50
C ASP A 488 7.19 -1.20 -14.91
N GLU A 489 8.18 -1.62 -14.15
CA GLU A 489 8.21 -2.94 -13.48
C GLU A 489 7.20 -3.02 -12.33
N ASP A 490 7.01 -1.93 -11.56
CA ASP A 490 5.95 -1.81 -10.56
C ASP A 490 4.56 -1.92 -11.21
N HIS A 491 4.35 -1.19 -12.32
CA HIS A 491 3.05 -1.16 -12.99
C HIS A 491 2.66 -2.51 -13.60
N LEU A 492 3.61 -3.25 -14.15
CA LEU A 492 3.40 -4.51 -14.86
C LEU A 492 3.70 -5.75 -14.01
N GLY A 493 4.25 -5.59 -12.81
CA GLY A 493 4.55 -6.66 -11.87
C GLY A 493 3.34 -7.13 -11.08
N ASP A 494 3.47 -8.30 -10.47
CA ASP A 494 2.43 -8.98 -9.69
C ASP A 494 2.49 -8.66 -8.19
N MET A 495 3.60 -8.10 -7.72
CA MET A 495 3.82 -7.68 -6.34
C MET A 495 4.67 -6.41 -6.32
N ASP A 496 4.32 -5.49 -5.47
CA ASP A 496 5.12 -4.35 -5.02
C ASP A 496 5.40 -4.54 -3.52
N PHE A 497 6.68 -4.65 -3.19
CA PHE A 497 7.14 -5.03 -1.87
C PHE A 497 8.23 -4.06 -1.42
N LYS A 498 7.94 -3.25 -0.41
CA LYS A 498 8.86 -2.26 0.14
C LYS A 498 9.35 -2.71 1.50
N VAL A 499 10.67 -2.78 1.64
CA VAL A 499 11.34 -3.12 2.89
C VAL A 499 12.25 -1.98 3.29
N ALA A 500 12.20 -1.61 4.56
CA ALA A 500 13.16 -0.72 5.17
C ALA A 500 13.72 -1.36 6.45
N GLY A 501 14.97 -1.07 6.75
CA GLY A 501 15.62 -1.62 7.95
C GLY A 501 17.03 -1.10 8.15
N THR A 502 17.61 -1.56 9.25
CA THR A 502 19.00 -1.36 9.65
C THR A 502 19.80 -2.63 9.38
N GLU A 503 21.08 -2.65 9.75
CA GLU A 503 21.88 -3.88 9.75
C GLU A 503 21.36 -4.95 10.72
N ASN A 504 20.59 -4.56 11.73
CA ASN A 504 20.09 -5.45 12.79
C ASN A 504 18.74 -6.08 12.45
N GLY A 505 17.90 -5.43 11.62
CA GLY A 505 16.59 -5.96 11.27
C GLY A 505 15.68 -4.97 10.55
N ILE A 506 14.47 -5.44 10.28
CA ILE A 506 13.43 -4.72 9.54
C ILE A 506 12.75 -3.68 10.45
N THR A 507 12.57 -2.47 9.94
CA THR A 507 11.83 -1.39 10.63
C THR A 507 10.48 -1.09 9.97
N SER A 508 10.30 -1.43 8.70
CA SER A 508 9.00 -1.33 8.03
C SER A 508 8.93 -2.28 6.85
N LEU A 509 7.74 -2.85 6.67
CA LEU A 509 7.41 -3.73 5.56
C LEU A 509 6.05 -3.33 5.00
N GLN A 510 5.97 -3.09 3.69
CA GLN A 510 4.72 -2.88 2.98
C GLN A 510 4.69 -3.74 1.73
N MET A 511 3.59 -4.48 1.55
CA MET A 511 3.40 -5.36 0.41
C MET A 511 2.02 -5.15 -0.19
N ASP A 512 1.97 -5.05 -1.52
CA ASP A 512 0.77 -5.05 -2.34
C ASP A 512 0.88 -6.17 -3.37
N ILE A 513 -0.10 -7.08 -3.36
CA ILE A 513 -0.15 -8.22 -4.27
C ILE A 513 -1.29 -8.00 -5.25
N LYS A 514 -0.99 -8.14 -6.55
CA LYS A 514 -1.91 -7.86 -7.66
C LYS A 514 -2.46 -9.13 -8.32
N VAL A 515 -2.04 -10.29 -7.83
CA VAL A 515 -2.46 -11.63 -8.30
C VAL A 515 -3.14 -12.38 -7.18
N ALA A 516 -3.69 -13.56 -7.46
CA ALA A 516 -4.45 -14.37 -6.48
C ALA A 516 -3.63 -14.86 -5.27
N GLY A 517 -2.36 -14.50 -5.20
CA GLY A 517 -1.50 -14.67 -4.04
C GLY A 517 -0.11 -15.17 -4.33
N ILE A 518 0.76 -15.05 -3.34
CA ILE A 518 2.12 -15.56 -3.34
C ILE A 518 2.31 -16.56 -2.21
N THR A 519 3.21 -17.54 -2.43
CA THR A 519 3.53 -18.53 -1.41
C THR A 519 4.47 -17.97 -0.35
N SER A 520 4.47 -18.56 0.84
CA SER A 520 5.41 -18.24 1.92
C SER A 520 6.87 -18.40 1.49
N GLU A 521 7.17 -19.35 0.58
CA GLU A 521 8.51 -19.55 0.01
C GLU A 521 8.94 -18.35 -0.86
N ILE A 522 8.07 -17.85 -1.73
CA ILE A 522 8.36 -16.65 -2.56
C ILE A 522 8.63 -15.45 -1.65
N MET A 523 7.83 -15.28 -0.61
CA MET A 523 8.00 -14.19 0.37
C MET A 523 9.35 -14.31 1.11
N LYS A 524 9.71 -15.51 1.55
CA LYS A 524 11.01 -15.77 2.18
C LYS A 524 12.18 -15.42 1.26
N ASN A 525 12.12 -15.82 0.00
CA ASN A 525 13.16 -15.53 -0.98
C ASN A 525 13.24 -14.02 -1.28
N ALA A 526 12.10 -13.33 -1.32
CA ALA A 526 12.05 -11.88 -1.52
C ALA A 526 12.66 -11.10 -0.34
N LEU A 527 12.36 -11.51 0.89
CA LEU A 527 12.95 -10.92 2.10
C LEU A 527 14.47 -11.15 2.17
N ALA A 528 14.94 -12.35 1.85
CA ALA A 528 16.38 -12.66 1.83
C ALA A 528 17.11 -11.80 0.77
N GLN A 529 16.56 -11.67 -0.44
CA GLN A 529 17.13 -10.81 -1.48
C GLN A 529 17.10 -9.33 -1.10
N ALA A 530 16.05 -8.87 -0.39
CA ALA A 530 15.96 -7.51 0.12
C ALA A 530 17.02 -7.20 1.18
N LYS A 531 17.32 -8.15 2.07
CA LYS A 531 18.38 -8.01 3.09
C LYS A 531 19.73 -7.70 2.49
N ASP A 532 20.15 -8.48 1.49
CA ASP A 532 21.42 -8.25 0.79
C ASP A 532 21.46 -6.85 0.15
N CYS A 533 20.34 -6.40 -0.39
CA CYS A 533 20.22 -5.07 -0.96
C CYS A 533 20.29 -3.97 0.10
N LEU A 534 19.60 -4.11 1.24
CA LEU A 534 19.59 -3.11 2.32
C LEU A 534 20.99 -2.89 2.88
N LEU A 535 21.78 -3.95 3.04
CA LEU A 535 23.17 -3.84 3.47
C LEU A 535 24.03 -3.05 2.46
N TYR A 536 23.77 -3.22 1.15
CA TYR A 536 24.46 -2.47 0.10
C TYR A 536 24.01 -1.01 0.03
N THR A 537 22.71 -0.73 0.21
CA THR A 537 22.11 0.61 0.09
C THR A 537 22.15 1.41 1.38
N SER A 538 22.67 0.84 2.47
CA SER A 538 22.71 1.53 3.78
C SER A 538 23.50 2.84 3.66
N PRO A 539 22.85 3.99 3.81
CA PRO A 539 23.51 5.29 3.63
C PRO A 539 24.49 5.54 4.77
N SER A 540 25.77 5.74 4.43
CA SER A 540 26.79 6.14 5.39
C SER A 540 27.35 7.53 5.04
N PRO A 541 27.41 8.47 5.99
CA PRO A 541 28.09 9.77 5.79
C PRO A 541 29.61 9.61 5.57
N ARG A 542 30.17 8.40 5.83
CA ARG A 542 31.60 8.11 5.68
C ARG A 542 31.99 7.70 4.26
N ASP A 543 31.01 7.41 3.40
CA ASP A 543 31.27 7.00 2.00
C ASP A 543 31.64 8.19 1.09
N ARG A 544 31.91 9.35 1.68
CA ARG A 544 32.59 10.47 1.03
C ARG A 544 34.10 10.28 1.15
N SER A 545 34.68 9.50 0.29
CA SER A 545 36.14 9.54 0.04
C SER A 545 36.41 9.83 -1.41
#